data_45d2bd14fdedef5b12624f93d47fe54f
#
_entry.id   45d2bd14fdedef5b12624f93d47fe54f
#
_cell.length_a   1.000
_cell.length_b   1.000
_cell.length_c   1.000
_cell.angle_alpha   90.00
_cell.angle_beta   90.00
_cell.angle_gamma   90.00
#
_symmetry.space_group_name_H-M   'P 1'
#
loop_
_entity.id
_entity.type
_entity.pdbx_description
1 polymer ?
#
loop_
_entity_poly.entity_id
_entity_poly.type
_entity_poly.pdbx_seq_one_letter_code
_entity_poly.pdbx_strand_id
1 'polypeptide(L)'
;MSNTKTIKSALISVFHKDGLEPLVKKLNEQNVTIFSTGGTEKFIKDLGINVVPVEDVTSYPSILGGRVKTLHPKVFGGILNRQDNESDAAQLKEFDIPQLDLVIVDLYPFEKTVASGAPEQDIIEKIDIGGISLIRAAAKNFKDTVILSSMEQYDAFLNLITENNGETTLSDRKKLAGKAFNISSHYDTAIFNYFNSDHEEPVLKISETNGKVLRYGENPHQKGFFFGDLETMFDKLHGKELSYNNLLDVDAAVNLMNEFYSEAPTFAILKHN
;
A
#
# COMPACT_ATOMS: atom_id res chain seq x y z
N MET A 1 26.04 9.79 -12.53
CA MET A 1 25.56 9.69 -11.15
C MET A 1 25.04 8.28 -10.94
N SER A 2 25.39 7.63 -9.83
CA SER A 2 24.89 6.28 -9.53
C SER A 2 23.37 6.33 -9.43
N ASN A 3 22.68 5.44 -10.16
CA ASN A 3 21.22 5.28 -10.06
C ASN A 3 20.82 4.47 -8.82
N THR A 4 21.79 4.10 -7.98
CA THR A 4 21.60 3.33 -6.74
C THR A 4 21.67 4.25 -5.52
N LYS A 5 20.91 3.90 -4.49
CA LYS A 5 20.90 4.53 -3.17
C LYS A 5 21.02 3.45 -2.09
N THR A 6 21.93 3.65 -1.15
CA THR A 6 22.06 2.80 0.02
C THR A 6 21.16 3.32 1.13
N ILE A 7 20.43 2.44 1.79
CA ILE A 7 19.55 2.78 2.92
C ILE A 7 20.42 2.85 4.18
N LYS A 8 20.45 4.05 4.81
CA LYS A 8 21.14 4.30 6.06
C LYS A 8 20.21 4.64 7.21
N SER A 9 18.98 5.03 6.89
CA SER A 9 17.98 5.44 7.86
C SER A 9 16.60 4.99 7.41
N ALA A 10 15.73 4.62 8.37
CA ALA A 10 14.39 4.16 8.12
C ALA A 10 13.40 4.73 9.14
N LEU A 11 12.29 5.29 8.68
CA LEU A 11 11.13 5.60 9.50
C LEU A 11 10.12 4.46 9.38
N ILE A 12 9.77 3.82 10.49
CA ILE A 12 8.84 2.69 10.53
C ILE A 12 7.66 3.05 11.43
N SER A 13 6.45 3.12 10.86
CA SER A 13 5.23 3.41 11.59
C SER A 13 4.07 2.61 10.98
N VAL A 14 3.79 1.44 11.51
CA VAL A 14 2.81 0.51 10.96
C VAL A 14 1.73 0.12 11.98
N PHE A 15 0.52 -0.12 11.49
CA PHE A 15 -0.57 -0.67 12.29
C PHE A 15 -0.39 -2.18 12.50
N HIS A 16 -0.20 -2.94 11.41
CA HIS A 16 0.05 -4.38 11.44
C HIS A 16 1.56 -4.68 11.59
N LYS A 17 1.92 -5.68 12.39
CA LYS A 17 3.33 -6.08 12.64
C LYS A 17 3.66 -7.42 11.97
N ASP A 18 2.68 -8.03 11.31
CA ASP A 18 2.85 -9.32 10.64
C ASP A 18 3.92 -9.20 9.54
N GLY A 19 4.90 -10.10 9.58
CA GLY A 19 6.01 -10.12 8.62
C GLY A 19 7.05 -8.99 8.76
N LEU A 20 6.89 -8.06 9.71
CA LEU A 20 7.81 -6.92 9.89
C LEU A 20 9.15 -7.34 10.52
N GLU A 21 9.15 -8.32 11.44
CA GLU A 21 10.33 -8.70 12.23
C GLU A 21 11.56 -9.05 11.37
N PRO A 22 11.49 -9.91 10.33
CA PRO A 22 12.65 -10.24 9.51
C PRO A 22 13.25 -9.02 8.82
N LEU A 23 12.40 -8.10 8.36
CA LEU A 23 12.83 -6.86 7.69
C LEU A 23 13.55 -5.92 8.67
N VAL A 24 13.02 -5.72 9.87
CA VAL A 24 13.64 -4.88 10.90
C VAL A 24 14.98 -5.46 11.35
N LYS A 25 15.06 -6.77 11.53
CA LYS A 25 16.34 -7.46 11.85
C LYS A 25 17.37 -7.24 10.74
N LYS A 26 16.98 -7.36 9.49
CA LYS A 26 17.87 -7.14 8.35
C LYS A 26 18.36 -5.70 8.26
N LEU A 27 17.49 -4.71 8.47
CA LEU A 27 17.88 -3.30 8.53
C LEU A 27 18.89 -3.05 9.67
N ASN A 28 18.67 -3.65 10.84
CA ASN A 28 19.60 -3.54 11.97
C ASN A 28 20.96 -4.20 11.68
N GLU A 29 21.00 -5.37 11.04
CA GLU A 29 22.24 -6.04 10.58
C GLU A 29 23.04 -5.16 9.62
N GLN A 30 22.34 -4.35 8.81
CA GLN A 30 22.95 -3.41 7.86
C GLN A 30 23.29 -2.05 8.49
N ASN A 31 23.19 -1.94 9.82
CA ASN A 31 23.44 -0.69 10.59
C ASN A 31 22.56 0.49 10.16
N VAL A 32 21.33 0.22 9.73
CA VAL A 32 20.34 1.26 9.42
C VAL A 32 19.84 1.88 10.72
N THR A 33 19.88 3.21 10.83
CA THR A 33 19.27 3.93 11.95
C THR A 33 17.75 3.87 11.82
N ILE A 34 17.07 3.29 12.80
CA ILE A 34 15.63 3.12 12.77
C ILE A 34 14.96 4.19 13.63
N PHE A 35 14.03 4.92 13.04
CA PHE A 35 13.12 5.87 13.70
C PHE A 35 11.73 5.24 13.77
N SER A 36 11.06 5.40 14.90
CA SER A 36 9.71 4.87 15.06
C SER A 36 8.93 5.61 16.15
N THR A 37 7.65 5.29 16.28
CA THR A 37 6.78 5.88 17.29
C THR A 37 5.73 4.88 17.79
N GLY A 38 5.27 5.05 19.02
CA GLY A 38 4.14 4.33 19.59
C GLY A 38 4.29 2.81 19.61
N GLY A 39 3.27 2.10 19.15
CA GLY A 39 3.25 0.62 19.20
C GLY A 39 4.29 -0.04 18.32
N THR A 40 4.72 0.59 17.22
CA THR A 40 5.79 0.06 16.35
C THR A 40 7.16 0.22 17.01
N GLU A 41 7.40 1.34 17.66
CA GLU A 41 8.61 1.58 18.45
C GLU A 41 8.75 0.52 19.56
N LYS A 42 7.66 0.27 20.32
CA LYS A 42 7.64 -0.77 21.34
C LYS A 42 7.96 -2.14 20.76
N PHE A 43 7.33 -2.51 19.65
CA PHE A 43 7.58 -3.78 18.97
C PHE A 43 9.07 -3.95 18.60
N ILE A 44 9.71 -2.92 18.05
CA ILE A 44 11.12 -2.96 17.65
C ILE A 44 12.03 -3.08 18.87
N LYS A 45 11.74 -2.34 19.97
CA LYS A 45 12.47 -2.46 21.25
C LYS A 45 12.36 -3.85 21.85
N ASP A 46 11.17 -4.47 21.79
CA ASP A 46 10.94 -5.82 22.31
C ASP A 46 11.74 -6.88 21.54
N LEU A 47 12.17 -6.60 20.30
CA LEU A 47 13.13 -7.43 19.53
C LEU A 47 14.59 -7.21 19.93
N GLY A 48 14.88 -6.32 20.89
CA GLY A 48 16.25 -5.98 21.31
C GLY A 48 16.99 -5.07 20.32
N ILE A 49 16.28 -4.39 19.43
CA ILE A 49 16.84 -3.51 18.39
C ILE A 49 16.73 -2.05 18.84
N ASN A 50 17.83 -1.29 18.67
CA ASN A 50 17.84 0.13 18.97
C ASN A 50 16.94 0.89 17.99
N VAL A 51 16.10 1.76 18.54
CA VAL A 51 15.20 2.62 17.77
C VAL A 51 15.17 4.02 18.39
N VAL A 52 15.21 5.03 17.54
CA VAL A 52 15.09 6.42 17.92
C VAL A 52 13.61 6.83 17.91
N PRO A 53 13.03 7.25 19.04
CA PRO A 53 11.67 7.77 19.05
C PRO A 53 11.52 9.00 18.16
N VAL A 54 10.42 9.09 17.41
CA VAL A 54 10.13 10.28 16.58
C VAL A 54 9.98 11.52 17.47
N GLU A 55 9.50 11.35 18.67
CA GLU A 55 9.37 12.40 19.68
C GLU A 55 10.72 13.04 20.06
N ASP A 56 11.81 12.27 20.05
CA ASP A 56 13.17 12.79 20.27
C ASP A 56 13.66 13.63 19.08
N VAL A 57 13.29 13.24 17.86
CA VAL A 57 13.63 14.01 16.64
C VAL A 57 12.87 15.32 16.58
N THR A 58 11.57 15.27 16.88
CA THR A 58 10.68 16.43 16.77
C THR A 58 10.79 17.35 17.98
N SER A 59 11.28 16.86 19.10
CA SER A 59 11.22 17.52 20.42
C SER A 59 9.78 17.88 20.81
N TYR A 60 8.81 17.11 20.31
CA TYR A 60 7.40 17.37 20.52
C TYR A 60 6.68 16.08 20.97
N PRO A 61 5.87 16.13 22.03
CA PRO A 61 5.20 14.95 22.53
C PRO A 61 4.09 14.49 21.58
N SER A 62 3.74 13.20 21.66
CA SER A 62 2.56 12.67 21.00
C SER A 62 1.29 13.24 21.70
N ILE A 63 0.54 14.07 20.99
CA ILE A 63 -0.65 14.75 21.50
C ILE A 63 -1.92 14.28 20.80
N LEU A 64 -3.08 14.71 21.33
CA LEU A 64 -4.40 14.43 20.76
C LEU A 64 -4.63 12.92 20.53
N GLY A 65 -4.27 12.09 21.50
CA GLY A 65 -4.40 10.65 21.40
C GLY A 65 -3.48 10.01 20.34
N GLY A 66 -2.39 10.70 19.96
CA GLY A 66 -1.45 10.22 18.96
C GLY A 66 -1.79 10.56 17.51
N ARG A 67 -2.84 11.36 17.28
CA ARG A 67 -3.22 11.82 15.94
C ARG A 67 -2.18 12.77 15.31
N VAL A 68 -1.35 13.41 16.13
CA VAL A 68 -0.30 14.34 15.70
C VAL A 68 1.03 13.92 16.34
N LYS A 69 1.77 13.05 15.68
CA LYS A 69 3.11 12.59 16.11
C LYS A 69 4.14 12.76 15.01
N THR A 70 3.82 12.34 13.80
CA THR A 70 4.71 12.37 12.62
C THR A 70 4.47 13.59 11.72
N LEU A 71 3.38 14.34 11.93
CA LEU A 71 3.06 15.54 11.16
C LEU A 71 3.91 16.73 11.63
N HIS A 72 5.21 16.65 11.36
CA HIS A 72 6.18 17.63 11.82
C HIS A 72 7.21 17.97 10.73
N PRO A 73 7.65 19.24 10.60
CA PRO A 73 8.63 19.65 9.59
C PRO A 73 9.91 18.82 9.59
N LYS A 74 10.42 18.40 10.75
CA LYS A 74 11.62 17.55 10.82
C LYS A 74 11.41 16.18 10.19
N VAL A 75 10.23 15.58 10.33
CA VAL A 75 9.92 14.29 9.72
C VAL A 75 9.75 14.45 8.20
N PHE A 76 8.95 15.41 7.78
CA PHE A 76 8.69 15.63 6.34
C PHE A 76 9.89 16.19 5.61
N GLY A 77 10.71 17.04 6.26
CA GLY A 77 11.98 17.51 5.73
C GLY A 77 12.96 16.36 5.49
N GLY A 78 13.05 15.43 6.44
CA GLY A 78 13.86 14.22 6.30
C GLY A 78 13.44 13.32 5.14
N ILE A 79 12.12 13.26 4.80
CA ILE A 79 11.60 12.48 3.68
C ILE A 79 11.71 13.22 2.35
N LEU A 80 11.46 14.53 2.32
CA LEU A 80 11.28 15.30 1.09
C LEU A 80 12.57 15.99 0.60
N ASN A 81 13.68 15.91 1.33
CA ASN A 81 14.94 16.50 0.90
C ASN A 81 15.44 15.88 -0.40
N ARG A 82 16.06 16.71 -1.24
CA ARG A 82 16.76 16.30 -2.46
C ARG A 82 18.21 16.10 -2.13
N GLN A 83 18.70 14.87 -2.15
CA GLN A 83 20.04 14.52 -1.66
C GLN A 83 21.17 15.10 -2.52
N ASP A 84 20.89 15.49 -3.76
CA ASP A 84 21.82 16.15 -4.67
C ASP A 84 21.74 17.69 -4.63
N ASN A 85 20.93 18.26 -3.72
CA ASN A 85 20.70 19.69 -3.61
C ASN A 85 21.44 20.28 -2.38
N GLU A 86 22.45 21.12 -2.63
CA GLU A 86 23.28 21.72 -1.57
C GLU A 86 22.46 22.58 -0.58
N SER A 87 21.43 23.29 -1.06
CA SER A 87 20.58 24.10 -0.19
C SER A 87 19.75 23.21 0.75
N ASP A 88 19.22 22.08 0.27
CA ASP A 88 18.49 21.12 1.11
C ASP A 88 19.43 20.54 2.17
N ALA A 89 20.65 20.16 1.79
CA ALA A 89 21.65 19.63 2.72
C ALA A 89 22.03 20.66 3.82
N ALA A 90 22.18 21.94 3.45
CA ALA A 90 22.43 23.01 4.40
C ALA A 90 21.29 23.19 5.40
N GLN A 91 20.03 23.15 4.91
CA GLN A 91 18.84 23.28 5.77
C GLN A 91 18.65 22.07 6.68
N LEU A 92 18.89 20.84 6.20
CA LEU A 92 18.85 19.66 7.07
C LEU A 92 19.81 19.81 8.26
N LYS A 93 21.01 20.33 8.01
CA LYS A 93 22.00 20.56 9.05
C LYS A 93 21.61 21.73 9.98
N GLU A 94 21.13 22.85 9.42
CA GLU A 94 20.72 24.03 10.17
C GLU A 94 19.60 23.75 11.16
N PHE A 95 18.59 22.98 10.72
CA PHE A 95 17.40 22.67 11.52
C PHE A 95 17.47 21.30 12.24
N ASP A 96 18.65 20.65 12.22
CA ASP A 96 18.84 19.33 12.84
C ASP A 96 17.78 18.33 12.39
N ILE A 97 17.66 18.14 11.07
CA ILE A 97 16.70 17.24 10.43
C ILE A 97 17.42 15.97 10.00
N PRO A 98 17.07 14.79 10.52
CA PRO A 98 17.63 13.53 10.04
C PRO A 98 17.14 13.22 8.62
N GLN A 99 18.05 12.83 7.74
CA GLN A 99 17.65 12.29 6.43
C GLN A 99 16.96 10.96 6.61
N LEU A 100 15.90 10.68 5.83
CA LEU A 100 15.13 9.45 5.86
C LEU A 100 15.17 8.79 4.49
N ASP A 101 15.92 7.69 4.39
CA ASP A 101 16.13 6.97 3.13
C ASP A 101 15.01 5.95 2.84
N LEU A 102 14.37 5.44 3.89
CA LEU A 102 13.28 4.45 3.81
C LEU A 102 12.12 4.86 4.71
N VAL A 103 10.92 4.73 4.21
CA VAL A 103 9.68 4.89 4.96
C VAL A 103 8.87 3.60 4.86
N ILE A 104 8.48 3.02 5.98
CA ILE A 104 7.62 1.83 6.06
C ILE A 104 6.37 2.22 6.84
N VAL A 105 5.25 2.25 6.14
CA VAL A 105 3.95 2.66 6.69
C VAL A 105 2.86 1.81 6.09
N ASP A 106 1.95 1.30 6.90
CA ASP A 106 0.66 0.79 6.45
C ASP A 106 -0.48 1.66 7.01
N LEU A 107 -1.64 1.58 6.38
CA LEU A 107 -2.81 2.36 6.76
C LEU A 107 -3.71 1.58 7.72
N TYR A 108 -4.50 2.30 8.49
CA TYR A 108 -5.57 1.69 9.29
C TYR A 108 -6.58 0.97 8.38
N PRO A 109 -7.18 -0.15 8.87
CA PRO A 109 -8.09 -0.99 8.08
C PRO A 109 -9.49 -0.36 7.95
N PHE A 110 -9.60 0.79 7.27
CA PHE A 110 -10.83 1.55 7.11
C PHE A 110 -11.94 0.71 6.49
N GLU A 111 -11.70 0.10 5.33
CA GLU A 111 -12.71 -0.68 4.61
C GLU A 111 -13.19 -1.90 5.41
N LYS A 112 -12.28 -2.59 6.11
CA LYS A 112 -12.65 -3.71 6.99
C LYS A 112 -13.52 -3.25 8.15
N THR A 113 -13.27 -2.04 8.67
CA THR A 113 -14.07 -1.46 9.75
C THR A 113 -15.45 -1.07 9.25
N VAL A 114 -15.56 -0.48 8.06
CA VAL A 114 -16.85 -0.21 7.40
C VAL A 114 -17.62 -1.52 7.18
N ALA A 115 -16.99 -2.51 6.58
CA ALA A 115 -17.61 -3.81 6.27
C ALA A 115 -18.06 -4.59 7.52
N SER A 116 -17.47 -4.33 8.67
CA SER A 116 -17.89 -4.95 9.95
C SER A 116 -19.18 -4.36 10.54
N GLY A 117 -19.70 -3.27 9.96
CA GLY A 117 -20.87 -2.55 10.51
C GLY A 117 -20.57 -1.83 11.82
N ALA A 118 -19.31 -1.43 12.05
CA ALA A 118 -18.90 -0.70 13.25
C ALA A 118 -19.64 0.64 13.37
N PRO A 119 -19.77 1.22 14.59
CA PRO A 119 -20.31 2.56 14.78
C PRO A 119 -19.54 3.60 13.96
N GLU A 120 -20.24 4.62 13.47
CA GLU A 120 -19.64 5.70 12.64
C GLU A 120 -18.39 6.30 13.28
N GLN A 121 -18.42 6.56 14.58
CA GLN A 121 -17.27 7.12 15.30
C GLN A 121 -16.02 6.23 15.18
N ASP A 122 -16.19 4.91 15.26
CA ASP A 122 -15.09 3.95 15.15
C ASP A 122 -14.54 3.89 13.71
N ILE A 123 -15.42 4.04 12.72
CA ILE A 123 -15.05 4.12 11.30
C ILE A 123 -14.23 5.39 11.04
N ILE A 124 -14.69 6.55 11.53
CA ILE A 124 -14.00 7.83 11.38
C ILE A 124 -12.61 7.80 12.03
N GLU A 125 -12.45 7.14 13.20
CA GLU A 125 -11.14 6.96 13.84
C GLU A 125 -10.16 6.10 13.00
N LYS A 126 -10.63 5.40 11.97
CA LYS A 126 -9.76 4.65 11.03
C LYS A 126 -9.37 5.45 9.80
N ILE A 127 -9.75 6.71 9.69
CA ILE A 127 -9.24 7.61 8.65
C ILE A 127 -7.83 8.04 9.04
N ASP A 128 -6.84 7.48 8.36
CA ASP A 128 -5.43 7.74 8.64
C ASP A 128 -5.00 9.08 8.03
N ILE A 129 -4.53 9.99 8.86
CA ILE A 129 -4.01 11.30 8.43
C ILE A 129 -2.49 11.27 8.32
N GLY A 130 -1.82 10.71 9.33
CA GLY A 130 -0.36 10.72 9.42
C GLY A 130 0.28 9.74 8.44
N GLY A 131 -0.18 8.50 8.43
CA GLY A 131 0.35 7.44 7.57
C GLY A 131 0.19 7.76 6.09
N ILE A 132 -1.01 8.16 5.66
CA ILE A 132 -1.26 8.53 4.26
C ILE A 132 -0.36 9.70 3.81
N SER A 133 -0.12 10.67 4.67
CA SER A 133 0.76 11.81 4.40
C SER A 133 2.22 11.37 4.21
N LEU A 134 2.71 10.46 5.06
CA LEU A 134 4.07 9.90 4.96
C LEU A 134 4.22 9.08 3.65
N ILE A 135 3.24 8.24 3.31
CA ILE A 135 3.20 7.46 2.07
C ILE A 135 3.34 8.39 0.86
N ARG A 136 2.54 9.43 0.79
CA ARG A 136 2.54 10.38 -0.33
C ARG A 136 3.84 11.18 -0.42
N ALA A 137 4.39 11.60 0.72
CA ALA A 137 5.65 12.35 0.78
C ALA A 137 6.82 11.51 0.24
N ALA A 138 6.96 10.27 0.74
CA ALA A 138 8.03 9.37 0.32
C ALA A 138 7.86 8.93 -1.15
N ALA A 139 6.65 8.63 -1.59
CA ALA A 139 6.36 8.31 -2.98
C ALA A 139 6.68 9.47 -3.94
N LYS A 140 6.37 10.71 -3.55
CA LYS A 140 6.74 11.91 -4.33
C LYS A 140 8.26 12.02 -4.47
N ASN A 141 9.00 11.74 -3.41
CA ASN A 141 10.47 11.85 -3.39
C ASN A 141 11.18 10.53 -3.73
N PHE A 142 10.57 9.67 -4.55
CA PHE A 142 11.10 8.34 -4.90
C PHE A 142 12.52 8.35 -5.50
N LYS A 143 13.01 9.47 -5.98
CA LYS A 143 14.40 9.60 -6.44
C LYS A 143 15.38 9.39 -5.31
N ASP A 144 15.04 9.82 -4.12
CA ASP A 144 15.91 9.84 -2.95
C ASP A 144 15.41 8.97 -1.79
N THR A 145 14.11 8.68 -1.70
CA THR A 145 13.49 7.94 -0.59
C THR A 145 12.76 6.70 -1.11
N VAL A 146 12.91 5.59 -0.39
CA VAL A 146 12.16 4.34 -0.60
C VAL A 146 10.86 4.39 0.21
N ILE A 147 9.77 3.86 -0.34
CA ILE A 147 8.49 3.70 0.38
C ILE A 147 8.00 2.25 0.33
N LEU A 148 7.70 1.68 1.48
CA LEU A 148 6.88 0.48 1.62
C LEU A 148 5.55 0.89 2.25
N SER A 149 4.47 0.69 1.54
CA SER A 149 3.14 1.17 1.90
C SER A 149 2.15 0.04 2.24
N SER A 150 2.62 -1.22 2.22
CA SER A 150 1.85 -2.41 2.58
C SER A 150 2.78 -3.52 3.05
N MET A 151 2.32 -4.34 3.99
CA MET A 151 3.04 -5.53 4.46
C MET A 151 3.29 -6.58 3.35
N GLU A 152 2.47 -6.61 2.31
CA GLU A 152 2.65 -7.49 1.14
C GLU A 152 3.96 -7.21 0.38
N GLN A 153 4.60 -6.08 0.65
CA GLN A 153 5.86 -5.69 0.02
C GLN A 153 7.09 -6.13 0.81
N TYR A 154 6.94 -6.61 2.05
CA TYR A 154 8.05 -6.87 2.97
C TYR A 154 8.99 -7.96 2.46
N ASP A 155 8.47 -9.12 2.08
CA ASP A 155 9.30 -10.24 1.63
C ASP A 155 10.08 -9.92 0.35
N ALA A 156 9.40 -9.31 -0.62
CA ALA A 156 10.04 -8.90 -1.87
C ALA A 156 11.13 -7.85 -1.63
N PHE A 157 10.90 -6.92 -0.71
CA PHE A 157 11.86 -5.89 -0.37
C PHE A 157 13.02 -6.43 0.47
N LEU A 158 12.74 -7.34 1.41
CA LEU A 158 13.78 -8.04 2.19
C LEU A 158 14.76 -8.77 1.27
N ASN A 159 14.24 -9.49 0.27
CA ASN A 159 15.07 -10.15 -0.73
C ASN A 159 15.91 -9.13 -1.53
N LEU A 160 15.27 -8.04 -1.99
CA LEU A 160 15.95 -6.98 -2.74
C LEU A 160 17.17 -6.42 -1.97
N ILE A 161 16.97 -5.99 -0.70
CA ILE A 161 18.05 -5.38 0.09
C ILE A 161 19.09 -6.40 0.57
N THR A 162 18.71 -7.68 0.64
CA THR A 162 19.65 -8.76 0.97
C THR A 162 20.57 -9.05 -0.20
N GLU A 163 20.05 -9.18 -1.41
CA GLU A 163 20.80 -9.45 -2.63
C GLU A 163 21.69 -8.27 -3.04
N ASN A 164 21.27 -7.03 -2.76
CA ASN A 164 21.96 -5.81 -3.17
C ASN A 164 22.65 -5.07 -2.01
N ASN A 165 22.93 -5.73 -0.88
CA ASN A 165 23.64 -5.14 0.26
C ASN A 165 23.04 -3.81 0.75
N GLY A 166 21.72 -3.72 0.82
CA GLY A 166 21.00 -2.51 1.27
C GLY A 166 20.83 -1.43 0.20
N GLU A 167 21.18 -1.70 -1.06
CA GLU A 167 21.00 -0.74 -2.15
C GLU A 167 19.69 -0.96 -2.91
N THR A 168 19.16 0.15 -3.43
CA THR A 168 17.99 0.16 -4.33
C THR A 168 18.30 0.95 -5.60
N THR A 169 17.79 0.50 -6.74
CA THR A 169 17.87 1.25 -8.00
C THR A 169 16.75 2.30 -8.09
N LEU A 170 16.90 3.28 -8.97
CA LEU A 170 15.84 4.24 -9.28
C LEU A 170 14.57 3.54 -9.80
N SER A 171 14.74 2.45 -10.56
CA SER A 171 13.61 1.64 -11.06
C SER A 171 12.83 1.00 -9.92
N ASP A 172 13.51 0.44 -8.92
CA ASP A 172 12.87 -0.17 -7.76
C ASP A 172 12.07 0.86 -6.98
N ARG A 173 12.68 2.01 -6.67
CA ARG A 173 12.02 3.11 -5.97
C ARG A 173 10.80 3.64 -6.74
N LYS A 174 10.90 3.77 -8.06
CA LYS A 174 9.77 4.19 -8.91
C LYS A 174 8.61 3.19 -8.90
N LYS A 175 8.92 1.89 -8.93
CA LYS A 175 7.90 0.82 -8.82
C LYS A 175 7.18 0.87 -7.46
N LEU A 176 7.95 1.03 -6.38
CA LEU A 176 7.40 1.15 -5.03
C LEU A 176 6.55 2.42 -4.86
N ALA A 177 6.98 3.54 -5.43
CA ALA A 177 6.17 4.77 -5.44
C ALA A 177 4.84 4.59 -6.21
N GLY A 178 4.86 3.87 -7.32
CA GLY A 178 3.64 3.50 -8.04
C GLY A 178 2.68 2.70 -7.18
N LYS A 179 3.18 1.68 -6.45
CA LYS A 179 2.38 0.91 -5.49
C LYS A 179 1.82 1.79 -4.36
N ALA A 180 2.62 2.72 -3.84
CA ALA A 180 2.19 3.65 -2.79
C ALA A 180 1.05 4.57 -3.25
N PHE A 181 1.12 5.10 -4.47
CA PHE A 181 0.02 5.89 -5.03
C PHE A 181 -1.22 5.05 -5.34
N ASN A 182 -1.06 3.79 -5.74
CA ASN A 182 -2.19 2.87 -5.87
C ASN A 182 -2.92 2.71 -4.53
N ILE A 183 -2.19 2.45 -3.44
CA ILE A 183 -2.77 2.32 -2.09
C ILE A 183 -3.45 3.62 -1.65
N SER A 184 -2.79 4.78 -1.80
CA SER A 184 -3.37 6.04 -1.34
C SER A 184 -4.61 6.45 -2.13
N SER A 185 -4.65 6.21 -3.44
CA SER A 185 -5.82 6.53 -4.26
C SER A 185 -7.00 5.59 -3.98
N HIS A 186 -6.73 4.30 -3.75
CA HIS A 186 -7.75 3.34 -3.35
C HIS A 186 -8.37 3.72 -2.00
N TYR A 187 -7.52 4.03 -1.03
CA TYR A 187 -7.92 4.45 0.31
C TYR A 187 -8.82 5.69 0.29
N ASP A 188 -8.40 6.75 -0.42
CA ASP A 188 -9.21 7.96 -0.56
C ASP A 188 -10.53 7.70 -1.33
N THR A 189 -10.52 6.77 -2.29
CA THR A 189 -11.73 6.36 -3.01
C THR A 189 -12.71 5.65 -2.07
N ALA A 190 -12.22 4.76 -1.22
CA ALA A 190 -13.05 4.06 -0.24
C ALA A 190 -13.68 5.04 0.77
N ILE A 191 -12.89 6.01 1.27
CA ILE A 191 -13.38 7.05 2.17
C ILE A 191 -14.43 7.93 1.47
N PHE A 192 -14.16 8.37 0.24
CA PHE A 192 -15.13 9.16 -0.54
C PHE A 192 -16.44 8.40 -0.71
N ASN A 193 -16.40 7.13 -1.12
CA ASN A 193 -17.58 6.31 -1.33
C ASN A 193 -18.39 6.10 -0.03
N TYR A 194 -17.72 6.00 1.11
CA TYR A 194 -18.38 5.94 2.42
C TYR A 194 -19.18 7.23 2.71
N PHE A 195 -18.55 8.40 2.53
CA PHE A 195 -19.22 9.68 2.76
C PHE A 195 -20.27 10.05 1.70
N ASN A 196 -20.15 9.50 0.49
CA ASN A 196 -21.09 9.71 -0.61
C ASN A 196 -22.08 8.54 -0.77
N SER A 197 -22.38 7.81 0.32
CA SER A 197 -23.29 6.65 0.30
C SER A 197 -24.70 7.00 -0.21
N ASP A 198 -25.15 8.22 0.05
CA ASP A 198 -26.48 8.73 -0.39
C ASP A 198 -26.46 9.30 -1.81
N HIS A 199 -25.32 9.22 -2.50
CA HIS A 199 -25.14 9.70 -3.89
C HIS A 199 -25.51 11.18 -4.13
N GLU A 200 -25.32 12.01 -3.12
CA GLU A 200 -25.57 13.45 -3.25
C GLU A 200 -24.65 14.11 -4.27
N GLU A 201 -23.37 13.68 -4.32
CA GLU A 201 -22.44 14.11 -5.35
C GLU A 201 -22.53 13.17 -6.57
N PRO A 202 -22.83 13.65 -7.78
CA PRO A 202 -22.93 12.83 -8.98
C PRO A 202 -21.56 12.45 -9.54
N VAL A 203 -20.72 11.82 -8.72
CA VAL A 203 -19.35 11.42 -9.05
C VAL A 203 -19.19 9.92 -8.89
N LEU A 204 -18.73 9.24 -9.94
CA LEU A 204 -18.39 7.82 -9.91
C LEU A 204 -16.89 7.66 -9.68
N LYS A 205 -16.51 7.04 -8.55
CA LYS A 205 -15.13 6.60 -8.28
C LYS A 205 -15.12 5.10 -8.06
N ILE A 206 -14.35 4.40 -8.88
CA ILE A 206 -14.16 2.96 -8.80
C ILE A 206 -12.65 2.70 -8.62
N SER A 207 -12.32 1.93 -7.62
CA SER A 207 -10.96 1.44 -7.43
C SER A 207 -11.01 -0.03 -7.05
N GLU A 208 -10.53 -0.89 -7.95
CA GLU A 208 -10.44 -2.34 -7.75
C GLU A 208 -8.97 -2.77 -7.76
N THR A 209 -8.55 -3.43 -6.69
CA THR A 209 -7.15 -3.84 -6.50
C THR A 209 -6.92 -5.32 -6.79
N ASN A 210 -8.00 -6.13 -6.86
CA ASN A 210 -7.93 -7.57 -7.10
C ASN A 210 -7.97 -7.86 -8.60
N GLY A 211 -6.84 -7.63 -9.29
CA GLY A 211 -6.70 -7.94 -10.71
C GLY A 211 -6.14 -9.35 -10.95
N LYS A 212 -6.88 -10.20 -11.67
CA LYS A 212 -6.42 -11.53 -12.12
C LYS A 212 -6.04 -11.47 -13.59
N VAL A 213 -4.83 -11.95 -13.90
CA VAL A 213 -4.39 -12.10 -15.29
C VAL A 213 -5.10 -13.30 -15.89
N LEU A 214 -5.79 -13.08 -17.01
CA LEU A 214 -6.44 -14.14 -17.77
C LEU A 214 -5.44 -14.83 -18.71
N ARG A 215 -5.81 -15.99 -19.22
CA ARG A 215 -4.97 -16.76 -20.15
C ARG A 215 -4.60 -15.95 -21.40
N TYR A 216 -5.53 -15.18 -21.95
CA TYR A 216 -5.35 -14.16 -23.00
C TYR A 216 -6.59 -13.24 -23.05
N GLY A 217 -6.49 -12.14 -23.79
CA GLY A 217 -7.60 -11.23 -24.05
C GLY A 217 -8.55 -11.71 -25.13
N GLU A 218 -9.09 -10.81 -25.95
CA GLU A 218 -9.95 -11.16 -27.10
C GLU A 218 -9.17 -12.01 -28.10
N ASN A 219 -7.94 -11.66 -28.39
CA ASN A 219 -7.05 -12.41 -29.27
C ASN A 219 -5.89 -13.04 -28.47
N PRO A 220 -5.29 -14.17 -28.95
CA PRO A 220 -4.26 -14.91 -28.21
C PRO A 220 -3.00 -14.13 -27.85
N HIS A 221 -2.67 -13.08 -28.59
CA HIS A 221 -1.50 -12.21 -28.35
C HIS A 221 -1.79 -11.06 -27.38
N GLN A 222 -3.03 -10.83 -27.02
CA GLN A 222 -3.45 -9.77 -26.10
C GLN A 222 -3.46 -10.27 -24.65
N LYS A 223 -3.13 -9.40 -23.71
CA LYS A 223 -3.32 -9.66 -22.30
C LYS A 223 -4.76 -9.32 -21.91
N GLY A 224 -5.39 -10.22 -21.18
CA GLY A 224 -6.70 -10.00 -20.55
C GLY A 224 -6.54 -9.88 -19.04
N PHE A 225 -7.38 -9.07 -18.44
CA PHE A 225 -7.46 -8.91 -16.99
C PHE A 225 -8.92 -8.99 -16.56
N PHE A 226 -9.15 -9.62 -15.44
CA PHE A 226 -10.41 -9.53 -14.71
C PHE A 226 -10.16 -8.80 -13.40
N PHE A 227 -11.01 -7.85 -13.08
CA PHE A 227 -10.95 -7.12 -11.82
C PHE A 227 -12.15 -7.50 -10.97
N GLY A 228 -11.89 -7.93 -9.74
CA GLY A 228 -12.85 -8.49 -8.81
C GLY A 228 -12.47 -9.92 -8.38
N ASP A 229 -13.34 -10.57 -7.64
CA ASP A 229 -13.13 -11.92 -7.12
C ASP A 229 -13.96 -12.95 -7.92
N LEU A 230 -13.32 -13.63 -8.87
CA LEU A 230 -13.95 -14.70 -9.66
C LEU A 230 -14.33 -15.90 -8.79
N GLU A 231 -13.61 -16.15 -7.70
CA GLU A 231 -13.81 -17.35 -6.87
C GLU A 231 -15.05 -17.23 -5.99
N THR A 232 -15.52 -16.01 -5.73
CA THR A 232 -16.83 -15.77 -5.10
C THR A 232 -18.00 -15.89 -6.08
N MET A 233 -17.73 -15.79 -7.38
CA MET A 233 -18.77 -15.84 -8.43
C MET A 233 -18.95 -17.24 -9.02
N PHE A 234 -17.85 -18.01 -9.15
CA PHE A 234 -17.82 -19.28 -9.85
C PHE A 234 -16.86 -20.28 -9.21
N ASP A 235 -17.31 -21.53 -9.12
CA ASP A 235 -16.46 -22.68 -8.78
C ASP A 235 -15.86 -23.29 -10.05
N LYS A 236 -14.59 -23.06 -10.30
CA LYS A 236 -13.88 -23.72 -11.39
C LYS A 236 -13.52 -25.14 -10.99
N LEU A 237 -14.30 -26.12 -11.43
CA LEU A 237 -14.12 -27.52 -11.04
C LEU A 237 -12.86 -28.16 -11.65
N HIS A 238 -12.55 -27.86 -12.93
CA HIS A 238 -11.34 -28.28 -13.62
C HIS A 238 -11.22 -27.60 -15.00
N GLY A 239 -10.14 -27.87 -15.73
CA GLY A 239 -9.90 -27.30 -17.06
C GLY A 239 -8.81 -26.23 -17.09
N LYS A 240 -8.61 -25.62 -18.25
CA LYS A 240 -7.61 -24.56 -18.46
C LYS A 240 -8.02 -23.27 -17.79
N GLU A 241 -7.04 -22.36 -17.59
CA GLU A 241 -7.32 -21.02 -17.14
C GLU A 241 -8.25 -20.28 -18.10
N LEU A 242 -9.12 -19.43 -17.55
CA LEU A 242 -10.11 -18.68 -18.32
C LEU A 242 -9.44 -17.61 -19.19
N SER A 243 -9.97 -17.41 -20.39
CA SER A 243 -9.68 -16.28 -21.26
C SER A 243 -10.78 -15.24 -21.17
N TYR A 244 -10.56 -14.06 -21.74
CA TYR A 244 -11.59 -13.04 -21.91
C TYR A 244 -12.84 -13.60 -22.61
N ASN A 245 -12.67 -14.32 -23.73
CA ASN A 245 -13.79 -14.91 -24.47
C ASN A 245 -14.57 -15.94 -23.63
N ASN A 246 -13.88 -16.72 -22.78
CA ASN A 246 -14.60 -17.65 -21.89
C ASN A 246 -15.48 -16.91 -20.87
N LEU A 247 -15.03 -15.74 -20.36
CA LEU A 247 -15.84 -14.94 -19.45
C LEU A 247 -17.04 -14.31 -20.16
N LEU A 248 -16.91 -13.88 -21.41
CA LEU A 248 -18.05 -13.42 -22.22
C LEU A 248 -19.08 -14.56 -22.44
N ASP A 249 -18.60 -15.76 -22.77
CA ASP A 249 -19.48 -16.93 -22.93
C ASP A 249 -20.21 -17.26 -21.61
N VAL A 250 -19.52 -17.18 -20.45
CA VAL A 250 -20.13 -17.40 -19.13
C VAL A 250 -21.16 -16.32 -18.81
N ASP A 251 -20.86 -15.04 -19.05
CA ASP A 251 -21.80 -13.94 -18.83
C ASP A 251 -23.08 -14.13 -19.65
N ALA A 252 -22.94 -14.44 -20.94
CA ALA A 252 -24.05 -14.73 -21.81
C ALA A 252 -24.88 -15.95 -21.34
N ALA A 253 -24.20 -17.00 -20.86
CA ALA A 253 -24.86 -18.19 -20.32
C ALA A 253 -25.66 -17.90 -19.06
N VAL A 254 -25.09 -17.15 -18.13
CA VAL A 254 -25.79 -16.78 -16.88
C VAL A 254 -27.01 -15.91 -17.19
N ASN A 255 -26.84 -14.88 -18.03
CA ASN A 255 -27.97 -14.02 -18.41
C ASN A 255 -29.08 -14.82 -19.09
N LEU A 256 -28.76 -15.72 -20.02
CA LEU A 256 -29.76 -16.60 -20.67
C LEU A 256 -30.47 -17.51 -19.65
N MET A 257 -29.72 -18.13 -18.75
CA MET A 257 -30.34 -19.07 -17.77
C MET A 257 -31.17 -18.33 -16.71
N ASN A 258 -30.87 -17.08 -16.40
CA ASN A 258 -31.71 -16.30 -15.51
C ASN A 258 -33.13 -16.07 -16.03
N GLU A 259 -33.31 -15.98 -17.36
CA GLU A 259 -34.65 -15.89 -17.97
C GLU A 259 -35.54 -17.15 -17.70
N PHE A 260 -34.90 -18.27 -17.40
CA PHE A 260 -35.59 -19.57 -17.14
C PHE A 260 -35.52 -19.99 -15.65
N TYR A 261 -35.09 -19.12 -14.75
CA TYR A 261 -34.86 -19.47 -13.33
C TYR A 261 -36.11 -20.01 -12.63
N SER A 262 -37.33 -19.54 -13.01
CA SER A 262 -38.60 -19.95 -12.42
C SER A 262 -39.34 -20.99 -13.27
N GLU A 263 -38.73 -21.46 -14.36
CA GLU A 263 -39.36 -22.39 -15.29
C GLU A 263 -39.05 -23.86 -14.95
N ALA A 264 -39.53 -24.80 -15.76
CA ALA A 264 -39.17 -26.20 -15.65
C ALA A 264 -37.65 -26.38 -15.84
N PRO A 265 -37.04 -27.50 -15.36
CA PRO A 265 -35.64 -27.77 -15.53
C PRO A 265 -35.16 -27.50 -16.96
N THR A 266 -34.31 -26.50 -17.12
CA THR A 266 -33.87 -26.02 -18.44
C THR A 266 -32.40 -26.33 -18.63
N PHE A 267 -32.00 -26.66 -19.83
CA PHE A 267 -30.62 -26.93 -20.23
C PHE A 267 -30.27 -26.15 -21.49
N ALA A 268 -29.10 -25.51 -21.47
CA ALA A 268 -28.59 -24.77 -22.61
C ALA A 268 -27.17 -25.22 -22.99
N ILE A 269 -26.89 -25.25 -24.28
CA ILE A 269 -25.55 -25.43 -24.85
C ILE A 269 -25.23 -24.18 -25.66
N LEU A 270 -24.17 -23.48 -25.25
CA LEU A 270 -23.71 -22.29 -25.94
C LEU A 270 -22.36 -22.54 -26.60
N LYS A 271 -22.17 -21.91 -27.74
CA LYS A 271 -20.88 -21.91 -28.47
C LYS A 271 -20.66 -20.55 -29.03
N HIS A 272 -19.75 -19.81 -28.37
CA HIS A 272 -19.42 -18.42 -28.64
C HIS A 272 -20.59 -17.43 -28.44
N ASN A 273 -20.24 -16.26 -28.01
CA ASN A 273 -21.12 -15.10 -27.90
C ASN A 273 -20.92 -14.18 -29.11
#